data_2ae676ef353e8523d681e84f339ab012
#
_entry.id   2ae676ef353e8523d681e84f339ab012
#
_cell.length_a   1.000
_cell.length_b   1.000
_cell.length_c   1.000
_cell.angle_alpha   90.00
_cell.angle_beta   90.00
_cell.angle_gamma   90.00
#
_symmetry.space_group_name_H-M   'P 1'
#
loop_
_entity.id
_entity.type
_entity.pdbx_description
1 polymer ?
#
loop_
_entity_poly.entity_id
_entity_poly.type
_entity_poly.pdbx_seq_one_letter_code
_entity_poly.pdbx_strand_id
1 'polypeptide(L)'
;ASDVYKRQVLQKMVQQHRRELAYLGSQMNKPGYLDEVKSLVSEFMQYDIREENLAEMKEKAKDQPLLEMKLKDVGILYQSFREFLKGHYMTGEEVMDVLLKQLPFSEKLKGAEFLFDGFTGFTPIQVNVLRELLVIADRISVTVTMDEREDAFSPGKPYQLFFMSKQMIRTLAGLTRDLEDPVYLKPSGQSRFAQAPALQFLEKNIFRYRKGIYAEEQQEIKIF
;
A
#
# COMPACT_ATOMS: atom_id res chain seq x y z
N ALA A 1 -15.79 -9.30 4.88
CA ALA A 1 -15.60 -10.46 5.76
C ALA A 1 -14.54 -10.12 6.82
N SER A 2 -14.81 -10.44 8.10
CA SER A 2 -13.83 -10.22 9.17
C SER A 2 -12.59 -11.10 8.94
N ASP A 3 -11.45 -10.69 9.47
CA ASP A 3 -10.18 -11.45 9.39
C ASP A 3 -10.32 -12.89 9.93
N VAL A 4 -11.15 -13.08 10.94
CA VAL A 4 -11.46 -14.40 11.51
C VAL A 4 -12.14 -15.28 10.46
N TYR A 5 -13.06 -14.72 9.69
CA TYR A 5 -13.76 -15.46 8.65
C TYR A 5 -12.84 -15.84 7.47
N LYS A 6 -12.01 -14.91 7.00
CA LYS A 6 -10.99 -15.22 5.97
C LYS A 6 -10.12 -16.41 6.39
N ARG A 7 -9.69 -16.44 7.67
CA ARG A 7 -8.90 -17.53 8.22
C ARG A 7 -9.65 -18.87 8.19
N GLN A 8 -10.91 -18.89 8.59
CA GLN A 8 -11.73 -20.11 8.57
C GLN A 8 -11.93 -20.65 7.16
N VAL A 9 -12.21 -19.77 6.20
CA VAL A 9 -12.36 -20.13 4.79
C VAL A 9 -11.05 -20.73 4.24
N LEU A 10 -9.92 -20.07 4.47
CA LEU A 10 -8.62 -20.57 4.03
C LEU A 10 -8.28 -21.92 4.66
N GLN A 11 -8.59 -22.12 5.94
CA GLN A 11 -8.40 -23.41 6.60
C GLN A 11 -9.21 -24.52 5.92
N LYS A 12 -10.46 -24.21 5.54
CA LYS A 12 -11.31 -25.14 4.78
C LYS A 12 -10.72 -25.44 3.39
N MET A 13 -10.24 -24.42 2.67
CA MET A 13 -9.62 -24.59 1.35
C MET A 13 -8.36 -25.49 1.44
N VAL A 14 -7.52 -25.27 2.45
CA VAL A 14 -6.35 -26.11 2.68
C VAL A 14 -6.74 -27.57 2.90
N GLN A 15 -7.79 -27.83 3.68
CA GLN A 15 -8.27 -29.20 3.90
C GLN A 15 -8.79 -29.83 2.60
N GLN A 16 -9.53 -29.09 1.78
CA GLN A 16 -10.07 -29.54 0.51
C GLN A 16 -8.96 -29.88 -0.50
N HIS A 17 -7.94 -29.03 -0.61
CA HIS A 17 -6.83 -29.17 -1.57
C HIS A 17 -5.59 -29.85 -0.98
N ARG A 18 -5.68 -30.47 0.20
CA ARG A 18 -4.52 -31.01 0.93
C ARG A 18 -3.63 -31.93 0.10
N ARG A 19 -4.22 -32.69 -0.82
CA ARG A 19 -3.48 -33.64 -1.68
C ARG A 19 -2.76 -32.96 -2.86
N GLU A 20 -3.19 -31.76 -3.22
CA GLU A 20 -2.65 -30.98 -4.33
C GLU A 20 -1.55 -30.02 -3.85
N LEU A 21 -1.53 -29.71 -2.55
CA LEU A 21 -0.56 -28.80 -1.94
C LEU A 21 0.74 -29.55 -1.63
N ALA A 22 1.75 -29.33 -2.46
CA ALA A 22 3.04 -30.03 -2.36
C ALA A 22 3.86 -29.58 -1.13
N TYR A 23 3.85 -28.31 -0.80
CA TYR A 23 4.62 -27.72 0.30
C TYR A 23 3.72 -27.24 1.45
N LEU A 24 2.72 -26.44 1.16
CA LEU A 24 1.86 -25.82 2.16
C LEU A 24 1.04 -26.85 2.94
N GLY A 25 0.61 -27.93 2.31
CA GLY A 25 -0.21 -28.97 2.95
C GLY A 25 0.42 -29.56 4.22
N SER A 26 1.75 -29.70 4.27
CA SER A 26 2.48 -30.19 5.43
C SER A 26 2.78 -29.12 6.49
N GLN A 27 2.84 -27.85 6.09
CA GLN A 27 3.22 -26.73 6.97
C GLN A 27 2.03 -26.11 7.72
N MET A 28 0.80 -26.32 7.25
CA MET A 28 -0.40 -25.65 7.78
C MET A 28 -0.73 -25.99 9.23
N ASN A 29 -0.14 -27.03 9.80
CA ASN A 29 -0.28 -27.36 11.22
C ASN A 29 0.64 -26.52 12.12
N LYS A 30 1.57 -25.74 11.55
CA LYS A 30 2.47 -24.90 12.33
C LYS A 30 1.75 -23.62 12.76
N PRO A 31 1.91 -23.20 14.03
CA PRO A 31 1.34 -21.94 14.52
C PRO A 31 1.77 -20.76 13.65
N GLY A 32 0.84 -19.84 13.34
CA GLY A 32 1.12 -18.65 12.54
C GLY A 32 1.15 -18.82 11.02
N TYR A 33 1.36 -20.04 10.53
CA TYR A 33 1.53 -20.26 9.10
C TYR A 33 0.27 -19.97 8.27
N LEU A 34 -0.89 -20.30 8.82
CA LEU A 34 -2.18 -19.95 8.19
C LEU A 34 -2.39 -18.43 8.13
N ASP A 35 -1.91 -17.70 9.11
CA ASP A 35 -2.01 -16.24 9.15
C ASP A 35 -1.08 -15.58 8.11
N GLU A 36 0.09 -16.16 7.85
CA GLU A 36 0.98 -15.72 6.77
C GLU A 36 0.33 -15.96 5.39
N VAL A 37 -0.27 -17.12 5.17
CA VAL A 37 -1.00 -17.41 3.93
C VAL A 37 -2.20 -16.46 3.76
N LYS A 38 -2.95 -16.19 4.83
CA LYS A 38 -4.04 -15.21 4.82
C LYS A 38 -3.54 -13.81 4.42
N SER A 39 -2.42 -13.38 4.99
CA SER A 39 -1.82 -12.07 4.68
C SER A 39 -1.41 -12.00 3.21
N LEU A 40 -0.76 -13.04 2.69
CA LEU A 40 -0.34 -13.13 1.30
C LEU A 40 -1.54 -13.14 0.33
N VAL A 41 -2.60 -13.89 0.66
CA VAL A 41 -3.85 -13.88 -0.14
C VAL A 41 -4.50 -12.50 -0.15
N SER A 42 -4.55 -11.81 1.00
CA SER A 42 -5.06 -10.44 1.07
C SER A 42 -4.19 -9.46 0.27
N GLU A 43 -2.89 -9.63 0.31
CA GLU A 43 -1.94 -8.83 -0.48
C GLU A 43 -2.14 -9.06 -1.99
N PHE A 44 -2.30 -10.31 -2.42
CA PHE A 44 -2.60 -10.63 -3.82
C PHE A 44 -3.90 -9.97 -4.30
N MET A 45 -4.92 -9.90 -3.44
CA MET A 45 -6.16 -9.19 -3.75
C MET A 45 -5.95 -7.68 -3.86
N GLN A 46 -5.19 -7.08 -2.93
CA GLN A 46 -4.89 -5.64 -2.95
C GLN A 46 -4.09 -5.21 -4.18
N TYR A 47 -3.22 -6.09 -4.67
CA TYR A 47 -2.40 -5.86 -5.86
C TYR A 47 -3.06 -6.34 -7.15
N ASP A 48 -4.32 -6.79 -7.11
CA ASP A 48 -5.07 -7.35 -8.25
C ASP A 48 -4.25 -8.40 -9.01
N ILE A 49 -3.62 -9.32 -8.27
CA ILE A 49 -2.84 -10.40 -8.85
C ILE A 49 -3.78 -11.37 -9.57
N ARG A 50 -3.60 -11.50 -10.88
CA ARG A 50 -4.38 -12.39 -11.76
C ARG A 50 -3.60 -13.64 -12.12
N GLU A 51 -4.25 -14.55 -12.85
CA GLU A 51 -3.63 -15.81 -13.29
C GLU A 51 -2.35 -15.56 -14.11
N GLU A 52 -2.37 -14.54 -14.98
CA GLU A 52 -1.22 -14.18 -15.81
C GLU A 52 -0.04 -13.74 -14.94
N ASN A 53 -0.29 -12.94 -13.90
CA ASN A 53 0.75 -12.51 -12.97
C ASN A 53 1.34 -13.69 -12.20
N LEU A 54 0.48 -14.63 -11.74
CA LEU A 54 0.93 -15.85 -11.07
C LEU A 54 1.76 -16.74 -11.99
N ALA A 55 1.38 -16.86 -13.26
CA ALA A 55 2.14 -17.60 -14.26
C ALA A 55 3.52 -16.98 -14.50
N GLU A 56 3.59 -15.64 -14.62
CA GLU A 56 4.86 -14.90 -14.74
C GLU A 56 5.75 -15.06 -13.51
N MET A 57 5.18 -15.01 -12.30
CA MET A 57 5.90 -15.22 -11.06
C MET A 57 6.49 -16.64 -10.98
N LYS A 58 5.73 -17.66 -11.38
CA LYS A 58 6.20 -19.05 -11.45
C LYS A 58 7.33 -19.20 -12.47
N GLU A 59 7.20 -18.58 -13.63
CA GLU A 59 8.26 -18.60 -14.65
C GLU A 59 9.56 -18.02 -14.12
N LYS A 60 9.50 -16.88 -13.44
CA LYS A 60 10.67 -16.26 -12.79
C LYS A 60 11.25 -17.08 -11.64
N ALA A 61 10.48 -17.98 -11.06
CA ALA A 61 10.89 -18.83 -9.94
C ALA A 61 11.44 -20.21 -10.37
N LYS A 62 11.55 -20.52 -11.65
CA LYS A 62 11.97 -21.83 -12.17
C LYS A 62 13.32 -22.31 -11.63
N ASP A 63 14.26 -21.39 -11.41
CA ASP A 63 15.57 -21.70 -10.84
C ASP A 63 15.56 -21.86 -9.31
N GLN A 64 14.38 -21.73 -8.68
CA GLN A 64 14.16 -21.81 -7.25
C GLN A 64 13.04 -22.81 -6.92
N PRO A 65 13.30 -24.12 -6.90
CA PRO A 65 12.26 -25.16 -6.81
C PRO A 65 11.32 -25.00 -5.60
N LEU A 66 11.85 -24.56 -4.46
CA LEU A 66 11.04 -24.32 -3.26
C LEU A 66 10.08 -23.15 -3.43
N LEU A 67 10.52 -22.08 -4.09
CA LEU A 67 9.68 -20.90 -4.36
C LEU A 67 8.60 -21.26 -5.39
N GLU A 68 8.96 -21.98 -6.41
CA GLU A 68 8.02 -22.46 -7.44
C GLU A 68 6.89 -23.31 -6.82
N MET A 69 7.26 -24.29 -5.94
CA MET A 69 6.27 -25.09 -5.21
C MET A 69 5.35 -24.25 -4.34
N LYS A 70 5.90 -23.27 -3.60
CA LYS A 70 5.11 -22.34 -2.79
C LYS A 70 4.15 -21.52 -3.63
N LEU A 71 4.61 -20.97 -4.74
CA LEU A 71 3.77 -20.16 -5.65
C LEU A 71 2.66 -20.99 -6.29
N LYS A 72 2.93 -22.26 -6.61
CA LYS A 72 1.91 -23.19 -7.10
C LYS A 72 0.82 -23.40 -6.05
N ASP A 73 1.20 -23.72 -4.83
CA ASP A 73 0.28 -24.00 -3.73
C ASP A 73 -0.54 -22.77 -3.36
N VAL A 74 0.11 -21.61 -3.24
CA VAL A 74 -0.58 -20.31 -2.97
C VAL A 74 -1.54 -20.00 -4.11
N GLY A 75 -1.17 -20.25 -5.36
CA GLY A 75 -2.05 -20.07 -6.52
C GLY A 75 -3.34 -20.89 -6.41
N ILE A 76 -3.24 -22.18 -6.02
CA ILE A 76 -4.40 -23.04 -5.81
C ILE A 76 -5.32 -22.47 -4.72
N LEU A 77 -4.73 -22.09 -3.57
CA LEU A 77 -5.51 -21.54 -2.45
C LEU A 77 -6.15 -20.21 -2.81
N TYR A 78 -5.43 -19.33 -3.51
CA TYR A 78 -5.92 -18.04 -3.92
C TYR A 78 -7.09 -18.13 -4.91
N GLN A 79 -6.98 -19.00 -5.92
CA GLN A 79 -8.06 -19.24 -6.87
C GLN A 79 -9.31 -19.80 -6.18
N SER A 80 -9.14 -20.85 -5.35
CA SER A 80 -10.24 -21.45 -4.59
C SER A 80 -10.90 -20.45 -3.64
N PHE A 81 -10.11 -19.59 -3.03
CA PHE A 81 -10.61 -18.53 -2.16
C PHE A 81 -11.42 -17.49 -2.95
N ARG A 82 -10.92 -17.04 -4.10
CA ARG A 82 -11.67 -16.13 -4.99
C ARG A 82 -12.97 -16.73 -5.48
N GLU A 83 -12.97 -18.00 -5.87
CA GLU A 83 -14.17 -18.70 -6.31
C GLU A 83 -15.20 -18.83 -5.19
N PHE A 84 -14.76 -19.16 -3.99
CA PHE A 84 -15.64 -19.24 -2.81
C PHE A 84 -16.30 -17.89 -2.49
N LEU A 85 -15.57 -16.79 -2.66
CA LEU A 85 -16.11 -15.45 -2.40
C LEU A 85 -17.14 -15.03 -3.46
N LYS A 86 -17.00 -15.49 -4.71
CA LYS A 86 -17.94 -15.14 -5.78
C LYS A 86 -19.38 -15.50 -5.39
N GLY A 87 -20.21 -14.46 -5.28
CA GLY A 87 -21.64 -14.60 -5.03
C GLY A 87 -22.07 -14.84 -3.58
N HIS A 88 -21.14 -14.99 -2.62
CA HIS A 88 -21.49 -15.28 -1.23
C HIS A 88 -21.03 -14.19 -0.25
N TYR A 89 -19.89 -13.59 -0.50
CA TYR A 89 -19.28 -12.62 0.42
C TYR A 89 -18.50 -11.57 -0.35
N MET A 90 -18.43 -10.37 0.22
CA MET A 90 -17.62 -9.27 -0.27
C MET A 90 -16.49 -9.03 0.74
N THR A 91 -15.24 -9.12 0.31
CA THR A 91 -14.10 -8.71 1.12
C THR A 91 -13.89 -7.21 1.03
N GLY A 92 -13.09 -6.63 1.94
CA GLY A 92 -12.74 -5.22 1.85
C GLY A 92 -12.04 -4.87 0.54
N GLU A 93 -11.28 -5.81 -0.01
CA GLU A 93 -10.59 -5.67 -1.28
C GLU A 93 -11.57 -5.69 -2.48
N GLU A 94 -12.58 -6.58 -2.45
CA GLU A 94 -13.61 -6.64 -3.50
C GLU A 94 -14.55 -5.43 -3.50
N VAL A 95 -14.67 -4.72 -2.36
CA VAL A 95 -15.38 -3.43 -2.33
C VAL A 95 -14.77 -2.45 -3.32
N MET A 96 -13.45 -2.43 -3.46
CA MET A 96 -12.78 -1.57 -4.44
C MET A 96 -13.09 -1.96 -5.88
N ASP A 97 -13.23 -3.25 -6.21
CA ASP A 97 -13.64 -3.72 -7.54
C ASP A 97 -15.08 -3.31 -7.86
N VAL A 98 -15.97 -3.40 -6.86
CA VAL A 98 -17.37 -2.95 -7.02
C VAL A 98 -17.41 -1.44 -7.16
N LEU A 99 -16.64 -0.72 -6.36
CA LEU A 99 -16.52 0.73 -6.46
C LEU A 99 -16.08 1.16 -7.85
N LEU A 100 -15.01 0.56 -8.40
CA LEU A 100 -14.51 0.84 -9.75
C LEU A 100 -15.60 0.69 -10.81
N LYS A 101 -16.44 -0.35 -10.70
CA LYS A 101 -17.52 -0.59 -11.65
C LYS A 101 -18.69 0.40 -11.52
N GLN A 102 -18.89 0.97 -10.33
CA GLN A 102 -20.00 1.88 -10.05
C GLN A 102 -19.64 3.36 -10.19
N LEU A 103 -18.36 3.71 -10.01
CA LEU A 103 -17.90 5.10 -10.08
C LEU A 103 -18.34 5.84 -11.34
N PRO A 104 -18.21 5.28 -12.57
CA PRO A 104 -18.60 5.98 -13.79
C PRO A 104 -20.09 6.34 -13.86
N PHE A 105 -20.92 5.65 -13.08
CA PHE A 105 -22.39 5.84 -13.06
C PHE A 105 -22.88 6.67 -11.86
N SER A 106 -21.97 7.17 -11.03
CA SER A 106 -22.32 7.87 -9.81
C SER A 106 -22.62 9.34 -10.07
N GLU A 107 -23.88 9.70 -10.19
CA GLU A 107 -24.31 11.10 -10.30
C GLU A 107 -23.98 11.94 -9.05
N LYS A 108 -23.84 11.30 -7.87
CA LYS A 108 -23.49 12.02 -6.62
C LYS A 108 -22.04 12.47 -6.57
N LEU A 109 -21.15 11.77 -7.26
CA LEU A 109 -19.71 12.05 -7.24
C LEU A 109 -19.27 12.88 -8.44
N LYS A 110 -20.13 13.04 -9.41
CA LYS A 110 -19.89 13.85 -10.61
C LYS A 110 -19.73 15.32 -10.22
N GLY A 111 -18.62 15.92 -10.62
CA GLY A 111 -18.30 17.30 -10.30
C GLY A 111 -17.92 17.54 -8.82
N ALA A 112 -17.67 16.49 -8.04
CA ALA A 112 -17.23 16.62 -6.65
C ALA A 112 -15.74 16.94 -6.56
N GLU A 113 -15.35 17.64 -5.51
CA GLU A 113 -13.94 17.82 -5.12
C GLU A 113 -13.55 16.73 -4.11
N PHE A 114 -12.38 16.11 -4.31
CA PHE A 114 -11.84 15.08 -3.42
C PHE A 114 -10.54 15.53 -2.79
N LEU A 115 -10.42 15.34 -1.49
CA LEU A 115 -9.20 15.57 -0.74
C LEU A 115 -8.72 14.25 -0.12
N PHE A 116 -7.52 13.82 -0.51
CA PHE A 116 -6.83 12.68 0.07
C PHE A 116 -5.73 13.16 1.01
N ASP A 117 -5.89 12.91 2.29
CA ASP A 117 -4.95 13.35 3.32
C ASP A 117 -4.37 12.17 4.11
N GLY A 118 -3.07 12.26 4.45
CA GLY A 118 -2.38 11.27 5.28
C GLY A 118 -2.00 9.96 4.58
N PHE A 119 -2.09 9.89 3.26
CA PHE A 119 -1.65 8.72 2.50
C PHE A 119 -0.13 8.74 2.29
N THR A 120 0.51 7.58 2.49
CA THR A 120 1.94 7.37 2.22
C THR A 120 2.20 6.69 0.87
N GLY A 121 1.15 6.23 0.21
CA GLY A 121 1.14 5.58 -1.10
C GLY A 121 -0.25 5.05 -1.43
N PHE A 122 -0.42 4.59 -2.65
CA PHE A 122 -1.65 3.96 -3.13
C PHE A 122 -1.34 2.58 -3.71
N THR A 123 -2.15 1.60 -3.38
CA THR A 123 -2.10 0.28 -4.01
C THR A 123 -2.58 0.39 -5.47
N PRO A 124 -2.23 -0.56 -6.36
CA PRO A 124 -2.66 -0.53 -7.76
C PRO A 124 -4.18 -0.39 -7.94
N ILE A 125 -4.97 -1.06 -7.10
CA ILE A 125 -6.43 -0.94 -7.16
C ILE A 125 -6.92 0.45 -6.75
N GLN A 126 -6.28 1.08 -5.74
CA GLN A 126 -6.58 2.46 -5.34
C GLN A 126 -6.18 3.46 -6.44
N VAL A 127 -5.06 3.21 -7.12
CA VAL A 127 -4.65 4.01 -8.30
C VAL A 127 -5.70 3.91 -9.41
N ASN A 128 -6.29 2.73 -9.64
CA ASN A 128 -7.37 2.57 -10.60
C ASN A 128 -8.63 3.37 -10.17
N VAL A 129 -8.97 3.36 -8.88
CA VAL A 129 -10.06 4.19 -8.34
C VAL A 129 -9.78 5.67 -8.58
N LEU A 130 -8.56 6.15 -8.32
CA LEU A 130 -8.17 7.54 -8.58
C LEU A 130 -8.28 7.89 -10.07
N ARG A 131 -7.93 6.96 -10.97
CA ARG A 131 -8.06 7.16 -12.42
C ARG A 131 -9.52 7.35 -12.84
N GLU A 132 -10.44 6.54 -12.29
CA GLU A 132 -11.88 6.72 -12.56
C GLU A 132 -12.42 8.01 -11.92
N LEU A 133 -11.97 8.36 -10.73
CA LEU A 133 -12.35 9.64 -10.08
C LEU A 133 -11.90 10.84 -10.91
N LEU A 134 -10.71 10.82 -11.52
CA LEU A 134 -10.23 11.89 -12.39
C LEU A 134 -11.13 12.15 -13.61
N VAL A 135 -11.93 11.17 -14.02
CA VAL A 135 -12.88 11.33 -15.15
C VAL A 135 -14.15 12.07 -14.73
N ILE A 136 -14.58 11.90 -13.47
CA ILE A 136 -15.90 12.39 -13.01
C ILE A 136 -15.79 13.56 -12.02
N ALA A 137 -14.66 13.71 -11.34
CA ALA A 137 -14.43 14.74 -10.33
C ALA A 137 -14.14 16.10 -10.99
N ASP A 138 -14.46 17.18 -10.28
CA ASP A 138 -14.05 18.55 -10.63
C ASP A 138 -12.58 18.77 -10.25
N ARG A 139 -12.18 18.30 -9.06
CA ARG A 139 -10.80 18.42 -8.55
C ARG A 139 -10.44 17.25 -7.66
N ILE A 140 -9.17 16.83 -7.74
CA ILE A 140 -8.57 15.90 -6.77
C ILE A 140 -7.33 16.54 -6.17
N SER A 141 -7.32 16.68 -4.85
CA SER A 141 -6.18 17.21 -4.08
C SER A 141 -5.60 16.11 -3.22
N VAL A 142 -4.28 15.96 -3.20
CA VAL A 142 -3.58 14.95 -2.39
C VAL A 142 -2.50 15.64 -1.57
N THR A 143 -2.55 15.47 -0.23
CA THR A 143 -1.46 15.96 0.62
C THR A 143 -0.33 14.95 0.66
N VAL A 144 0.90 15.44 0.59
CA VAL A 144 2.10 14.60 0.64
C VAL A 144 3.10 15.18 1.63
N THR A 145 3.52 14.36 2.59
CA THR A 145 4.57 14.75 3.52
C THR A 145 5.93 14.62 2.85
N MET A 146 6.63 15.75 2.73
CA MET A 146 7.97 15.80 2.15
C MET A 146 8.76 17.00 2.69
N ASP A 147 10.08 16.97 2.55
CA ASP A 147 10.93 18.13 2.83
C ASP A 147 10.81 19.14 1.68
N GLU A 148 10.55 20.40 1.99
CA GLU A 148 10.44 21.49 1.01
C GLU A 148 11.70 21.70 0.14
N ARG A 149 12.86 21.17 0.60
CA ARG A 149 14.16 21.24 -0.08
C ARG A 149 14.38 20.10 -1.06
N GLU A 150 13.50 19.12 -1.06
CA GLU A 150 13.56 17.97 -1.96
C GLU A 150 12.80 18.29 -3.26
N ASP A 151 13.37 17.93 -4.39
CA ASP A 151 12.62 17.93 -5.64
C ASP A 151 11.58 16.80 -5.64
N ALA A 152 10.30 17.20 -5.60
CA ALA A 152 9.15 16.31 -5.50
C ALA A 152 9.06 15.32 -6.66
N PHE A 153 9.47 15.72 -7.84
CA PHE A 153 9.33 14.92 -9.06
C PHE A 153 10.59 14.11 -9.41
N SER A 154 11.68 14.29 -8.65
CA SER A 154 12.88 13.48 -8.86
C SER A 154 12.64 12.01 -8.51
N PRO A 155 13.28 11.05 -9.21
CA PRO A 155 13.04 9.62 -8.97
C PRO A 155 13.41 9.16 -7.57
N GLY A 156 14.37 9.81 -6.92
CA GLY A 156 14.87 9.38 -5.62
C GLY A 156 15.58 8.02 -5.66
N LYS A 157 16.09 7.60 -4.50
CA LYS A 157 16.70 6.27 -4.30
C LYS A 157 16.01 5.57 -3.12
N PRO A 158 15.88 4.23 -3.11
CA PRO A 158 15.11 3.47 -2.10
C PRO A 158 15.50 3.74 -0.65
N TYR A 159 16.73 4.13 -0.39
CA TYR A 159 17.22 4.44 0.96
C TYR A 159 16.96 5.88 1.41
N GLN A 160 16.41 6.73 0.56
CA GLN A 160 16.09 8.12 0.92
C GLN A 160 14.78 8.18 1.70
N LEU A 161 14.71 9.07 2.70
CA LEU A 161 13.56 9.19 3.60
C LEU A 161 12.25 9.42 2.85
N PHE A 162 12.24 10.27 1.83
CA PHE A 162 11.03 10.62 1.07
C PHE A 162 10.88 9.85 -0.25
N PHE A 163 11.56 8.72 -0.40
CA PHE A 163 11.47 7.91 -1.61
C PHE A 163 10.02 7.48 -1.91
N MET A 164 9.30 6.98 -0.91
CA MET A 164 7.88 6.57 -1.06
C MET A 164 6.99 7.76 -1.46
N SER A 165 7.19 8.93 -0.84
CA SER A 165 6.46 10.16 -1.19
C SER A 165 6.72 10.56 -2.64
N LYS A 166 7.97 10.53 -3.09
CA LYS A 166 8.34 10.81 -4.50
C LYS A 166 7.74 9.81 -5.47
N GLN A 167 7.75 8.52 -5.12
CA GLN A 167 7.08 7.50 -5.94
C GLN A 167 5.58 7.77 -6.06
N MET A 168 4.91 8.10 -4.94
CA MET A 168 3.50 8.42 -4.94
C MET A 168 3.21 9.63 -5.83
N ILE A 169 3.95 10.73 -5.68
CA ILE A 169 3.78 11.94 -6.53
C ILE A 169 3.93 11.59 -8.01
N ARG A 170 4.96 10.84 -8.37
CA ARG A 170 5.19 10.44 -9.77
C ARG A 170 4.08 9.55 -10.32
N THR A 171 3.57 8.63 -9.51
CA THR A 171 2.43 7.78 -9.88
C THR A 171 1.20 8.63 -10.15
N LEU A 172 0.88 9.58 -9.24
CA LEU A 172 -0.27 10.47 -9.37
C LEU A 172 -0.12 11.41 -10.57
N ALA A 173 1.05 12.03 -10.74
CA ALA A 173 1.34 12.90 -11.89
C ALA A 173 1.22 12.16 -13.22
N GLY A 174 1.49 10.87 -13.26
CA GLY A 174 1.31 10.03 -14.45
C GLY A 174 -0.15 9.69 -14.78
N LEU A 175 -1.11 10.00 -13.91
CA LEU A 175 -2.53 9.73 -14.15
C LEU A 175 -3.23 10.83 -14.95
N THR A 176 -2.72 12.04 -14.97
CA THR A 176 -3.33 13.20 -15.61
C THR A 176 -2.30 14.04 -16.36
N ARG A 177 -2.78 14.82 -17.34
CA ARG A 177 -1.99 15.87 -18.00
C ARG A 177 -2.26 17.27 -17.39
N ASP A 178 -3.34 17.38 -16.62
CA ASP A 178 -3.81 18.63 -16.01
C ASP A 178 -3.37 18.68 -14.54
N LEU A 179 -2.05 18.64 -14.33
CA LEU A 179 -1.45 18.72 -13.01
C LEU A 179 -1.23 20.20 -12.67
N GLU A 180 -1.86 20.66 -11.58
CA GLU A 180 -1.62 22.00 -11.04
C GLU A 180 -0.26 22.06 -10.31
N ASP A 181 0.30 23.27 -10.20
CA ASP A 181 1.52 23.49 -9.42
C ASP A 181 1.30 23.13 -7.94
N PRO A 182 2.28 22.48 -7.30
CA PRO A 182 2.13 22.06 -5.92
C PRO A 182 2.06 23.26 -4.97
N VAL A 183 1.11 23.21 -4.03
CA VAL A 183 0.98 24.18 -2.96
C VAL A 183 1.74 23.70 -1.73
N TYR A 184 2.71 24.48 -1.28
CA TYR A 184 3.47 24.17 -0.07
C TYR A 184 2.75 24.72 1.16
N LEU A 185 2.24 23.82 1.99
CA LEU A 185 1.61 24.18 3.27
C LEU A 185 2.72 24.56 4.26
N LYS A 186 2.88 25.86 4.50
CA LYS A 186 3.80 26.34 5.52
C LYS A 186 3.12 26.30 6.89
N PRO A 187 3.84 25.89 7.95
CA PRO A 187 3.29 25.96 9.30
C PRO A 187 2.83 27.40 9.59
N SER A 188 1.56 27.58 9.91
CA SER A 188 1.01 28.87 10.35
C SER A 188 1.43 29.10 11.80
N GLY A 189 2.59 29.71 12.03
CA GLY A 189 3.01 30.06 13.37
C GLY A 189 4.22 29.27 13.88
N GLN A 190 4.29 29.07 15.19
CA GLN A 190 5.42 28.39 15.82
C GLN A 190 5.41 26.88 15.50
N SER A 191 6.60 26.32 15.24
CA SER A 191 6.79 24.86 15.15
C SER A 191 6.18 24.18 16.38
N ARG A 192 5.64 22.96 16.23
CA ARG A 192 5.20 22.12 17.36
C ARG A 192 6.32 21.91 18.42
N PHE A 193 7.56 22.12 18.04
CA PHE A 193 8.73 22.06 18.92
C PHE A 193 9.24 23.43 19.32
N ALA A 194 8.45 24.51 19.22
CA ALA A 194 8.90 25.87 19.58
C ALA A 194 9.35 26.00 21.05
N GLN A 195 8.77 25.16 21.94
CA GLN A 195 9.13 25.11 23.37
C GLN A 195 10.18 24.01 23.69
N ALA A 196 10.70 23.32 22.68
CA ALA A 196 11.69 22.27 22.80
C ALA A 196 12.79 22.42 21.73
N PRO A 197 13.72 23.37 21.90
CA PRO A 197 14.70 23.75 20.89
C PRO A 197 15.59 22.59 20.43
N ALA A 198 15.95 21.66 21.31
CA ALA A 198 16.74 20.49 20.95
C ALA A 198 15.95 19.54 20.05
N LEU A 199 14.64 19.35 20.27
CA LEU A 199 13.79 18.58 19.38
C LEU A 199 13.60 19.27 18.04
N GLN A 200 13.45 20.58 18.02
CA GLN A 200 13.39 21.36 16.77
C GLN A 200 14.69 21.25 15.96
N PHE A 201 15.84 21.28 16.64
CA PHE A 201 17.13 21.07 16.00
C PHE A 201 17.24 19.64 15.44
N LEU A 202 16.82 18.63 16.21
CA LEU A 202 16.80 17.24 15.76
C LEU A 202 15.89 17.06 14.53
N GLU A 203 14.66 17.59 14.54
CA GLU A 203 13.75 17.54 13.41
C GLU A 203 14.37 18.14 12.13
N LYS A 204 15.07 19.26 12.26
CA LYS A 204 15.71 19.91 11.12
C LYS A 204 16.95 19.18 10.59
N ASN A 205 17.57 18.35 11.38
CA ASN A 205 18.87 17.74 11.06
C ASN A 205 18.84 16.21 10.95
N ILE A 206 17.82 15.55 11.50
CA ILE A 206 17.69 14.09 11.44
C ILE A 206 17.59 13.63 9.97
N PHE A 207 18.24 12.50 9.67
CA PHE A 207 18.35 11.93 8.32
C PHE A 207 19.01 12.83 7.27
N ARG A 208 19.72 13.86 7.72
CA ARG A 208 20.51 14.72 6.84
C ARG A 208 21.99 14.39 6.96
N TYR A 209 22.68 14.35 5.84
CA TYR A 209 24.11 14.05 5.82
C TYR A 209 24.98 15.20 6.34
N ARG A 210 24.38 16.24 6.92
CA ARG A 210 25.10 17.36 7.53
C ARG A 210 25.36 17.06 9.00
N LYS A 211 26.60 17.21 9.44
CA LYS A 211 26.99 17.15 10.86
C LYS A 211 26.58 18.46 11.55
N GLY A 212 25.35 18.54 12.00
CA GLY A 212 24.91 19.59 12.91
C GLY A 212 25.13 19.12 14.35
N ILE A 213 25.72 19.96 15.18
CA ILE A 213 25.86 19.71 16.62
C ILE A 213 24.97 20.73 17.34
N TYR A 214 24.10 20.24 18.22
CA TYR A 214 23.39 21.11 19.16
C TYR A 214 24.31 21.44 20.32
N ALA A 215 24.61 22.73 20.48
CA ALA A 215 25.64 23.19 21.42
C ALA A 215 25.09 23.62 22.79
N GLU A 216 23.78 23.74 22.94
CA GLU A 216 23.16 24.18 24.18
C GLU A 216 22.81 23.00 25.09
N GLU A 217 22.75 23.24 26.40
CA GLU A 217 22.25 22.26 27.36
C GLU A 217 20.79 21.95 27.07
N GLN A 218 20.42 20.66 27.14
CA GLN A 218 19.05 20.21 26.85
C GLN A 218 18.63 19.06 27.78
N GLN A 219 17.33 18.94 28.04
CA GLN A 219 16.73 17.88 28.85
C GLN A 219 15.59 17.16 28.12
N GLU A 220 15.25 17.59 26.90
CA GLU A 220 14.15 17.06 26.11
C GLU A 220 14.46 15.71 25.48
N ILE A 221 15.75 15.44 25.17
CA ILE A 221 16.21 14.21 24.52
C ILE A 221 17.06 13.41 25.50
N LYS A 222 16.60 12.19 25.79
CA LYS A 222 17.35 11.23 26.61
C LYS A 222 17.59 9.97 25.81
N ILE A 223 18.82 9.44 25.86
CA ILE A 223 19.22 8.17 25.26
C ILE A 223 19.41 7.19 26.43
N PHE A 224 18.71 6.07 26.41
CA PHE A 224 18.76 5.02 27.42
C PHE A 224 19.42 3.77 26.84
#